data_f3d7f5d6e7892c971d46f38e32a499cf
#
_entry.id   f3d7f5d6e7892c971d46f38e32a499cf
#
_cell.length_a   1.000
_cell.length_b   1.000
_cell.length_c   1.000
_cell.angle_alpha   90.00
_cell.angle_beta   90.00
_cell.angle_gamma   90.00
#
_symmetry.space_group_name_H-M   'P 1'
#
loop_
_entity.id
_entity.type
_entity.pdbx_description
1 polymer ?
#
loop_
_entity_poly.entity_id
_entity_poly.type
_entity_poly.pdbx_seq_one_letter_code
_entity_poly.pdbx_strand_id
1 'polypeptide(L)'
;MVQLRALVPLAPLHQPHNLAGIEAARAAWPDVPHVACFDTSFHRVHPFVNDVFALPRHFYDEGVRRYGFHGLSYESVIGRLRVIAPLHAAGRVVIAHLGNGASMCATRDGLSVASSMSFTGLDGLAMGTRCGQIDPGVVLYLLQDRRMNAAAINDLLYKESGLKGLSGVSADMRELEASNRPEAAEAIAYFVSRIRYELGGLAAELKGLDAVVFCGGIGERAWRVRESVLQDEAWLGIELDRKANRDSAPVISTEDSRVRVFVMPSDEEAVIARHAAGMLDTAAAKAAALAKLFGQHMVQGAMDAAPP
;
A
#
# COMPACT_ATOMS: atom_id res chain seq x y z
N MET A 1 -5.75 2.26 22.45
CA MET A 1 -4.65 1.32 22.84
C MET A 1 -5.13 -0.12 23.02
N VAL A 2 -6.17 -0.41 23.84
CA VAL A 2 -6.65 -1.80 24.04
C VAL A 2 -6.96 -2.52 22.72
N GLN A 3 -7.76 -1.90 21.85
CA GLN A 3 -8.10 -2.45 20.53
C GLN A 3 -6.86 -2.67 19.64
N LEU A 4 -5.91 -1.71 19.63
CA LEU A 4 -4.67 -1.85 18.85
C LEU A 4 -3.79 -3.00 19.35
N ARG A 5 -3.74 -3.23 20.67
CA ARG A 5 -3.03 -4.38 21.25
C ARG A 5 -3.67 -5.71 20.86
N ALA A 6 -5.01 -5.77 20.79
CA ALA A 6 -5.73 -6.96 20.37
C ALA A 6 -5.44 -7.36 18.90
N LEU A 7 -4.94 -6.43 18.08
CA LEU A 7 -4.55 -6.69 16.68
C LEU A 7 -3.12 -7.21 16.51
N VAL A 8 -2.33 -7.33 17.58
CA VAL A 8 -0.96 -7.87 17.52
C VAL A 8 -0.89 -9.24 16.81
N PRO A 9 -1.79 -10.20 17.07
CA PRO A 9 -1.75 -11.48 16.38
C PRO A 9 -1.93 -11.39 14.85
N LEU A 10 -2.57 -10.36 14.34
CA LEU A 10 -2.77 -10.13 12.90
C LEU A 10 -1.54 -9.51 12.21
N ALA A 11 -0.67 -8.82 12.96
CA ALA A 11 0.53 -8.17 12.45
C ALA A 11 1.68 -8.24 13.46
N PRO A 12 2.16 -9.45 13.81
CA PRO A 12 3.06 -9.66 14.96
C PRO A 12 4.42 -8.99 14.80
N LEU A 13 4.87 -8.72 13.58
CA LEU A 13 6.15 -8.05 13.32
C LEU A 13 6.07 -6.53 13.37
N HIS A 14 4.94 -5.94 12.96
CA HIS A 14 4.81 -4.49 12.81
C HIS A 14 4.09 -3.86 14.01
N GLN A 15 3.01 -4.50 14.47
CA GLN A 15 2.13 -3.93 15.49
C GLN A 15 2.81 -3.66 16.84
N PRO A 16 3.71 -4.52 17.38
CA PRO A 16 4.43 -4.19 18.60
C PRO A 16 5.30 -2.94 18.49
N HIS A 17 5.99 -2.74 17.36
CA HIS A 17 6.82 -1.55 17.10
C HIS A 17 5.96 -0.30 16.97
N ASN A 18 4.82 -0.38 16.26
CA ASN A 18 3.86 0.71 16.14
C ASN A 18 3.31 1.11 17.52
N LEU A 19 2.94 0.14 18.35
CA LEU A 19 2.45 0.38 19.71
C LEU A 19 3.50 1.08 20.58
N ALA A 20 4.75 0.63 20.52
CA ALA A 20 5.84 1.26 21.26
C ALA A 20 6.08 2.71 20.80
N GLY A 21 6.01 2.99 19.49
CA GLY A 21 6.09 4.34 18.94
C GLY A 21 4.94 5.24 19.41
N ILE A 22 3.70 4.74 19.41
CA ILE A 22 2.52 5.45 19.92
C ILE A 22 2.67 5.76 21.42
N GLU A 23 3.14 4.81 22.21
CA GLU A 23 3.33 4.99 23.65
C GLU A 23 4.43 6.02 23.94
N ALA A 24 5.53 5.96 23.23
CA ALA A 24 6.61 6.94 23.33
C ALA A 24 6.13 8.36 22.98
N ALA A 25 5.39 8.50 21.88
CA ALA A 25 4.83 9.79 21.47
C ALA A 25 3.85 10.35 22.51
N ARG A 26 2.96 9.51 23.05
CA ARG A 26 2.01 9.92 24.10
C ARG A 26 2.69 10.30 25.41
N ALA A 27 3.80 9.66 25.75
CA ALA A 27 4.59 10.01 26.92
C ALA A 27 5.34 11.34 26.74
N ALA A 28 5.86 11.58 25.52
CA ALA A 28 6.58 12.81 25.20
C ALA A 28 5.65 14.03 25.06
N TRP A 29 4.44 13.83 24.55
CA TRP A 29 3.45 14.90 24.29
C TRP A 29 2.07 14.52 24.83
N PRO A 30 1.87 14.47 26.16
CA PRO A 30 0.62 14.00 26.76
C PRO A 30 -0.59 14.91 26.48
N ASP A 31 -0.36 16.21 26.31
CA ASP A 31 -1.40 17.23 26.20
C ASP A 31 -1.82 17.56 24.76
N VAL A 32 -1.20 16.91 23.76
CA VAL A 32 -1.59 17.10 22.36
C VAL A 32 -2.46 15.96 21.85
N PRO A 33 -3.39 16.20 20.91
CA PRO A 33 -4.14 15.15 20.26
C PRO A 33 -3.23 14.21 19.47
N HIS A 34 -3.47 12.91 19.59
CA HIS A 34 -2.78 11.87 18.82
C HIS A 34 -3.73 11.26 17.80
N VAL A 35 -3.34 11.27 16.52
CA VAL A 35 -4.11 10.71 15.41
C VAL A 35 -3.35 9.49 14.86
N ALA A 36 -4.03 8.34 14.79
CA ALA A 36 -3.50 7.14 14.14
C ALA A 36 -4.00 7.06 12.71
N CYS A 37 -3.08 6.99 11.75
CA CYS A 37 -3.35 6.74 10.34
C CYS A 37 -2.99 5.29 10.01
N PHE A 38 -3.89 4.58 9.35
CA PHE A 38 -3.72 3.15 9.07
C PHE A 38 -3.48 2.93 7.59
N ASP A 39 -2.41 2.25 7.29
CA ASP A 39 -2.01 1.89 5.92
C ASP A 39 -3.07 1.07 5.19
N THR A 40 -3.84 0.29 5.94
CA THR A 40 -4.94 -0.52 5.43
C THR A 40 -6.23 0.27 5.13
N SER A 41 -6.33 1.53 5.58
CA SER A 41 -7.57 2.31 5.49
C SER A 41 -8.00 2.59 4.06
N PHE A 42 -7.07 2.78 3.14
CA PHE A 42 -7.30 3.03 1.72
C PHE A 42 -8.05 1.87 1.04
N HIS A 43 -7.88 0.65 1.54
CA HIS A 43 -8.42 -0.58 0.96
C HIS A 43 -9.78 -1.01 1.55
N ARG A 44 -10.34 -0.26 2.51
CA ARG A 44 -11.60 -0.65 3.20
C ARG A 44 -12.83 -0.70 2.29
N VAL A 45 -12.73 -0.16 1.11
CA VAL A 45 -13.82 -0.12 0.10
C VAL A 45 -13.77 -1.27 -0.90
N HIS A 46 -12.88 -2.23 -0.72
CA HIS A 46 -12.80 -3.41 -1.57
C HIS A 46 -14.16 -4.12 -1.63
N PRO A 47 -14.60 -4.56 -2.82
CA PRO A 47 -15.75 -5.43 -2.93
C PRO A 47 -15.46 -6.77 -2.23
N PHE A 48 -16.49 -7.43 -1.74
CA PHE A 48 -16.35 -8.70 -0.99
C PHE A 48 -15.46 -9.73 -1.69
N VAL A 49 -15.57 -9.87 -2.99
CA VAL A 49 -14.78 -10.82 -3.79
C VAL A 49 -13.28 -10.56 -3.74
N ASN A 50 -12.87 -9.31 -3.51
CA ASN A 50 -11.47 -8.90 -3.38
C ASN A 50 -11.04 -8.70 -1.92
N ASP A 51 -11.95 -8.93 -0.96
CA ASP A 51 -11.72 -8.83 0.48
C ASP A 51 -11.65 -10.21 1.18
N VAL A 52 -12.20 -11.25 0.56
CA VAL A 52 -12.33 -12.60 1.13
C VAL A 52 -11.23 -13.54 0.66
N PHE A 53 -10.92 -14.55 1.50
CA PHE A 53 -10.21 -15.76 1.09
C PHE A 53 -11.20 -16.90 0.88
N ALA A 54 -10.89 -17.84 0.00
CA ALA A 54 -11.67 -19.06 -0.21
C ALA A 54 -11.51 -20.06 0.96
N LEU A 55 -11.81 -19.58 2.16
CA LEU A 55 -11.83 -20.34 3.41
C LEU A 55 -13.26 -20.43 3.93
N PRO A 56 -13.58 -21.33 4.91
CA PRO A 56 -14.87 -21.35 5.59
C PRO A 56 -15.26 -19.95 6.10
N ARG A 57 -16.52 -19.57 5.89
CA ARG A 57 -17.03 -18.20 6.08
C ARG A 57 -16.74 -17.61 7.46
N HIS A 58 -16.74 -18.43 8.50
CA HIS A 58 -16.47 -17.97 9.87
C HIS A 58 -15.11 -17.29 10.01
N PHE A 59 -14.08 -17.71 9.26
CA PHE A 59 -12.79 -17.03 9.29
C PHE A 59 -12.88 -15.56 8.80
N TYR A 60 -13.70 -15.31 7.79
CA TYR A 60 -13.94 -13.94 7.34
C TYR A 60 -14.64 -13.11 8.43
N ASP A 61 -15.62 -13.69 9.10
CA ASP A 61 -16.36 -13.03 10.18
C ASP A 61 -15.45 -12.77 11.40
N GLU A 62 -14.44 -13.62 11.62
CA GLU A 62 -13.38 -13.46 12.63
C GLU A 62 -12.31 -12.44 12.20
N GLY A 63 -12.36 -11.90 10.99
CA GLY A 63 -11.43 -10.88 10.50
C GLY A 63 -10.27 -11.41 9.64
N VAL A 64 -10.30 -12.70 9.22
CA VAL A 64 -9.32 -13.21 8.26
C VAL A 64 -9.72 -12.79 6.85
N ARG A 65 -9.23 -11.64 6.43
CA ARG A 65 -9.57 -10.98 5.15
C ARG A 65 -8.37 -10.32 4.49
N ARG A 66 -8.55 -9.85 3.26
CA ARG A 66 -7.53 -9.09 2.53
C ARG A 66 -7.57 -7.64 2.95
N TYR A 67 -6.65 -7.23 3.81
CA TYR A 67 -6.56 -5.84 4.31
C TYR A 67 -5.92 -4.89 3.31
N GLY A 68 -4.87 -5.34 2.59
CA GLY A 68 -4.04 -4.47 1.77
C GLY A 68 -3.11 -3.58 2.61
N PHE A 69 -2.04 -3.08 2.00
CA PHE A 69 -1.02 -2.24 2.65
C PHE A 69 -0.52 -1.16 1.67
N HIS A 70 0.40 -0.31 2.10
CA HIS A 70 0.88 0.88 1.40
C HIS A 70 -0.25 1.87 1.04
N GLY A 71 -1.35 1.85 1.80
CA GLY A 71 -2.53 2.67 1.51
C GLY A 71 -2.26 4.17 1.57
N LEU A 72 -1.39 4.62 2.49
CA LEU A 72 -0.98 6.02 2.56
C LEU A 72 -0.21 6.46 1.32
N SER A 73 0.66 5.58 0.79
CA SER A 73 1.36 5.82 -0.47
C SER A 73 0.38 5.92 -1.65
N TYR A 74 -0.57 4.99 -1.76
CA TYR A 74 -1.59 5.03 -2.83
C TYR A 74 -2.48 6.26 -2.75
N GLU A 75 -2.88 6.66 -1.55
CA GLU A 75 -3.65 7.89 -1.34
C GLU A 75 -2.86 9.12 -1.77
N SER A 76 -1.57 9.18 -1.43
CA SER A 76 -0.66 10.24 -1.88
C SER A 76 -0.61 10.34 -3.39
N VAL A 77 -0.36 9.21 -4.07
CA VAL A 77 -0.25 9.12 -5.53
C VAL A 77 -1.55 9.53 -6.21
N ILE A 78 -2.69 9.01 -5.78
CA ILE A 78 -4.00 9.36 -6.34
C ILE A 78 -4.30 10.85 -6.08
N GLY A 79 -3.96 11.39 -4.92
CA GLY A 79 -4.11 12.80 -4.62
C GLY A 79 -3.34 13.70 -5.59
N ARG A 80 -2.09 13.34 -5.90
CA ARG A 80 -1.27 14.03 -6.90
C ARG A 80 -1.82 13.85 -8.32
N LEU A 81 -2.19 12.64 -8.68
CA LEU A 81 -2.73 12.33 -10.01
C LEU A 81 -4.02 13.14 -10.29
N ARG A 82 -4.87 13.34 -9.28
CA ARG A 82 -6.07 14.20 -9.38
C ARG A 82 -5.73 15.65 -9.76
N VAL A 83 -4.57 16.14 -9.35
CA VAL A 83 -4.13 17.51 -9.67
C VAL A 83 -3.56 17.60 -11.07
N ILE A 84 -2.69 16.66 -11.47
CA ILE A 84 -1.93 16.76 -12.72
C ILE A 84 -2.62 16.09 -13.92
N ALA A 85 -3.45 15.06 -13.67
CA ALA A 85 -4.14 14.29 -14.70
C ALA A 85 -5.51 13.80 -14.19
N PRO A 86 -6.47 14.72 -13.92
CA PRO A 86 -7.73 14.41 -13.24
C PRO A 86 -8.58 13.35 -13.97
N LEU A 87 -8.58 13.33 -15.30
CA LEU A 87 -9.30 12.31 -16.08
C LEU A 87 -8.74 10.91 -15.86
N HIS A 88 -7.40 10.77 -15.78
CA HIS A 88 -6.78 9.49 -15.49
C HIS A 88 -7.02 9.07 -14.03
N ALA A 89 -6.97 10.02 -13.09
CA ALA A 89 -7.24 9.72 -11.68
C ALA A 89 -8.67 9.22 -11.43
N ALA A 90 -9.64 9.67 -12.23
CA ALA A 90 -11.01 9.18 -12.23
C ALA A 90 -11.20 7.88 -13.04
N GLY A 91 -10.17 7.43 -13.75
CA GLY A 91 -10.19 6.24 -14.57
C GLY A 91 -9.79 4.97 -13.81
N ARG A 92 -9.35 3.98 -14.58
CA ARG A 92 -8.85 2.68 -14.14
C ARG A 92 -7.33 2.77 -14.03
N VAL A 93 -6.81 2.83 -12.81
CA VAL A 93 -5.39 3.04 -12.55
C VAL A 93 -4.81 1.87 -11.80
N VAL A 94 -3.66 1.38 -12.25
CA VAL A 94 -2.82 0.48 -11.46
C VAL A 94 -1.63 1.28 -10.95
N ILE A 95 -1.44 1.28 -9.63
CA ILE A 95 -0.32 1.92 -8.97
C ILE A 95 0.64 0.83 -8.49
N ALA A 96 1.90 0.92 -8.91
CA ALA A 96 2.98 0.04 -8.52
C ALA A 96 3.91 0.78 -7.55
N HIS A 97 3.73 0.52 -6.25
CA HIS A 97 4.66 0.96 -5.20
C HIS A 97 5.79 -0.05 -5.12
N LEU A 98 6.94 0.31 -5.66
CA LEU A 98 8.11 -0.57 -5.73
C LEU A 98 9.25 0.02 -4.90
N GLY A 99 9.53 -0.59 -3.76
CA GLY A 99 10.59 -0.24 -2.83
C GLY A 99 11.18 -1.50 -2.19
N ASN A 100 11.79 -1.37 -1.01
CA ASN A 100 12.19 -2.54 -0.22
C ASN A 100 10.97 -3.39 0.18
N GLY A 101 9.82 -2.75 0.50
CA GLY A 101 8.51 -3.33 0.39
C GLY A 101 7.93 -3.01 -0.98
N ALA A 102 7.21 -3.93 -1.61
CA ALA A 102 6.61 -3.73 -2.92
C ALA A 102 5.19 -4.29 -2.97
N SER A 103 4.29 -3.52 -3.55
CA SER A 103 2.92 -3.96 -3.84
C SER A 103 2.32 -3.18 -5.01
N MET A 104 1.20 -3.67 -5.52
CA MET A 104 0.42 -3.00 -6.54
C MET A 104 -1.04 -2.88 -6.10
N CYS A 105 -1.70 -1.83 -6.55
CA CYS A 105 -3.10 -1.55 -6.25
C CYS A 105 -3.85 -1.12 -7.50
N ALA A 106 -5.00 -1.74 -7.73
CA ALA A 106 -5.97 -1.31 -8.73
C ALA A 106 -6.91 -0.29 -8.09
N THR A 107 -7.09 0.86 -8.76
CA THR A 107 -8.06 1.89 -8.35
C THR A 107 -9.01 2.23 -9.48
N ARG A 108 -10.26 2.55 -9.13
CA ARG A 108 -11.27 3.13 -10.02
C ARG A 108 -11.88 4.33 -9.34
N ASP A 109 -12.02 5.45 -10.05
CA ASP A 109 -12.48 6.71 -9.48
C ASP A 109 -11.65 7.15 -8.26
N GLY A 110 -10.36 6.73 -8.21
CA GLY A 110 -9.45 6.98 -7.12
C GLY A 110 -9.73 6.17 -5.84
N LEU A 111 -10.61 5.16 -5.91
CA LEU A 111 -10.91 4.23 -4.81
C LEU A 111 -10.25 2.88 -5.07
N SER A 112 -9.72 2.25 -4.02
CA SER A 112 -9.08 0.94 -4.12
C SER A 112 -10.11 -0.15 -4.46
N VAL A 113 -9.78 -0.97 -5.46
CA VAL A 113 -10.60 -2.10 -5.92
C VAL A 113 -9.96 -3.43 -5.52
N ALA A 114 -8.65 -3.55 -5.70
CA ALA A 114 -7.87 -4.73 -5.37
C ALA A 114 -6.41 -4.35 -5.05
N SER A 115 -5.72 -5.17 -4.28
CA SER A 115 -4.31 -4.99 -3.95
C SER A 115 -3.57 -6.32 -3.99
N SER A 116 -2.30 -6.31 -4.39
CA SER A 116 -1.45 -7.49 -4.39
C SER A 116 -1.08 -7.96 -2.98
N MET A 117 -0.93 -7.05 -2.01
CA MET A 117 -0.83 -7.42 -0.60
C MET A 117 -2.21 -7.73 -0.04
N SER A 118 -2.30 -8.74 0.84
CA SER A 118 -3.59 -9.23 1.33
C SER A 118 -3.69 -9.22 2.87
N PHE A 119 -3.68 -10.38 3.53
CA PHE A 119 -3.83 -10.50 4.98
C PHE A 119 -2.68 -9.83 5.74
N THR A 120 -1.46 -9.97 5.22
CA THR A 120 -0.25 -9.33 5.74
C THR A 120 0.53 -8.65 4.61
N GLY A 121 1.57 -7.88 4.97
CA GLY A 121 2.52 -7.32 4.00
C GLY A 121 3.51 -8.36 3.43
N LEU A 122 3.25 -9.66 3.58
CA LEU A 122 4.08 -10.74 3.03
C LEU A 122 3.63 -11.16 1.62
N ASP A 123 2.32 -11.10 1.35
CA ASP A 123 1.72 -11.56 0.10
C ASP A 123 1.99 -10.63 -1.09
N GLY A 124 1.75 -11.11 -2.31
CA GLY A 124 1.86 -10.37 -3.56
C GLY A 124 3.25 -10.44 -4.20
N LEU A 125 3.87 -9.30 -4.44
CA LEU A 125 5.17 -9.23 -5.10
C LEU A 125 6.29 -9.80 -4.22
N ALA A 126 7.31 -10.40 -4.86
CA ALA A 126 8.60 -10.57 -4.19
C ALA A 126 9.16 -9.19 -3.83
N MET A 127 9.83 -9.09 -2.68
CA MET A 127 10.35 -7.83 -2.16
C MET A 127 11.84 -7.96 -1.85
N GLY A 128 12.44 -6.99 -1.21
CA GLY A 128 13.86 -7.07 -0.86
C GLY A 128 14.23 -8.35 -0.09
N THR A 129 13.46 -8.69 0.95
CA THR A 129 13.68 -9.87 1.81
C THR A 129 12.45 -10.75 2.00
N ARG A 130 11.28 -10.33 1.54
CA ARG A 130 10.01 -11.05 1.68
C ARG A 130 9.70 -11.86 0.43
N CYS A 131 9.20 -13.08 0.61
CA CYS A 131 8.98 -14.02 -0.51
C CYS A 131 7.88 -13.57 -1.50
N GLY A 132 6.90 -12.78 -1.05
CA GLY A 132 5.68 -12.53 -1.81
C GLY A 132 4.77 -13.77 -1.85
N GLN A 133 3.95 -13.86 -2.88
CA GLN A 133 3.03 -14.97 -3.06
C GLN A 133 3.77 -16.32 -3.11
N ILE A 134 3.31 -17.26 -2.29
CA ILE A 134 3.84 -18.61 -2.20
C ILE A 134 2.68 -19.60 -2.11
N ASP A 135 2.87 -20.82 -2.62
CA ASP A 135 1.91 -21.91 -2.41
C ASP A 135 1.88 -22.29 -0.92
N PRO A 136 0.71 -22.31 -0.27
CA PRO A 136 0.58 -22.77 1.12
C PRO A 136 1.15 -24.16 1.37
N GLY A 137 1.17 -25.04 0.35
CA GLY A 137 1.80 -26.36 0.40
C GLY A 137 3.29 -26.30 0.72
N VAL A 138 4.01 -25.24 0.29
CA VAL A 138 5.40 -25.03 0.67
C VAL A 138 5.53 -24.78 2.17
N VAL A 139 4.62 -24.01 2.78
CA VAL A 139 4.61 -23.78 4.24
C VAL A 139 4.38 -25.09 4.98
N LEU A 140 3.44 -25.91 4.52
CA LEU A 140 3.19 -27.25 5.09
C LEU A 140 4.41 -28.16 4.95
N TYR A 141 5.10 -28.18 3.81
CA TYR A 141 6.35 -28.90 3.59
C TYR A 141 7.43 -28.48 4.58
N LEU A 142 7.63 -27.16 4.77
CA LEU A 142 8.62 -26.63 5.73
C LEU A 142 8.31 -27.07 7.17
N LEU A 143 7.03 -27.07 7.56
CA LEU A 143 6.60 -27.50 8.88
C LEU A 143 6.76 -29.02 9.07
N GLN A 144 6.31 -29.83 8.12
CA GLN A 144 6.15 -31.28 8.27
C GLN A 144 7.44 -32.04 7.92
N ASP A 145 8.02 -31.76 6.77
CA ASP A 145 9.18 -32.50 6.26
C ASP A 145 10.50 -31.90 6.74
N ARG A 146 10.63 -30.56 6.69
CA ARG A 146 11.85 -29.85 7.14
C ARG A 146 11.88 -29.62 8.64
N ARG A 147 10.78 -29.91 9.35
CA ARG A 147 10.64 -29.78 10.80
C ARG A 147 10.94 -28.37 11.32
N MET A 148 10.76 -27.35 10.50
CA MET A 148 10.92 -25.96 10.92
C MET A 148 9.75 -25.56 11.82
N ASN A 149 10.04 -24.81 12.88
CA ASN A 149 8.98 -24.20 13.70
C ASN A 149 8.44 -22.92 13.06
N ALA A 150 7.31 -22.44 13.57
CA ALA A 150 6.64 -21.24 13.03
C ALA A 150 7.54 -19.99 13.03
N ALA A 151 8.39 -19.81 14.04
CA ALA A 151 9.31 -18.67 14.13
C ALA A 151 10.39 -18.73 13.03
N ALA A 152 10.98 -19.92 12.81
CA ALA A 152 11.97 -20.13 11.75
C ALA A 152 11.36 -19.93 10.35
N ILE A 153 10.12 -20.39 10.12
CA ILE A 153 9.40 -20.15 8.87
C ILE A 153 9.11 -18.65 8.69
N ASN A 154 8.66 -17.98 9.75
CA ASN A 154 8.43 -16.54 9.70
C ASN A 154 9.70 -15.78 9.32
N ASP A 155 10.84 -16.10 9.94
CA ASP A 155 12.10 -15.44 9.62
C ASP A 155 12.56 -15.73 8.18
N LEU A 156 12.43 -16.97 7.71
CA LEU A 156 12.70 -17.35 6.34
C LEU A 156 11.88 -16.51 5.36
N LEU A 157 10.56 -16.44 5.53
CA LEU A 157 9.66 -15.79 4.58
C LEU A 157 9.78 -14.26 4.60
N TYR A 158 10.05 -13.64 5.75
CA TYR A 158 10.12 -12.19 5.90
C TYR A 158 11.51 -11.59 5.72
N LYS A 159 12.59 -12.34 6.10
CA LYS A 159 13.94 -11.76 6.23
C LYS A 159 14.99 -12.39 5.31
N GLU A 160 14.74 -13.63 4.84
CA GLU A 160 15.76 -14.43 4.14
C GLU A 160 15.33 -14.79 2.70
N SER A 161 14.16 -14.38 2.28
CA SER A 161 13.57 -14.64 0.97
C SER A 161 13.70 -13.42 0.03
N GLY A 162 12.82 -13.33 -0.95
CA GLY A 162 12.76 -12.21 -1.90
C GLY A 162 14.01 -12.08 -2.76
N LEU A 163 14.34 -10.85 -3.14
CA LEU A 163 15.52 -10.56 -3.96
C LEU A 163 16.81 -11.06 -3.30
N LYS A 164 16.93 -10.86 -1.99
CA LYS A 164 18.09 -11.34 -1.20
C LYS A 164 18.20 -12.86 -1.26
N GLY A 165 17.11 -13.56 -1.01
CA GLY A 165 17.10 -15.04 -0.97
C GLY A 165 17.34 -15.65 -2.35
N LEU A 166 16.74 -15.09 -3.40
CA LEU A 166 16.91 -15.57 -4.76
C LEU A 166 18.33 -15.32 -5.30
N SER A 167 18.87 -14.13 -5.07
CA SER A 167 20.18 -13.76 -5.61
C SER A 167 21.35 -14.29 -4.77
N GLY A 168 21.15 -14.46 -3.46
CA GLY A 168 22.26 -14.66 -2.54
C GLY A 168 23.27 -13.51 -2.53
N VAL A 169 22.89 -12.33 -3.04
CA VAL A 169 23.73 -11.14 -3.17
C VAL A 169 23.23 -10.03 -2.26
N SER A 170 22.03 -9.48 -2.56
CA SER A 170 21.52 -8.32 -1.86
C SER A 170 19.99 -8.21 -1.96
N ALA A 171 19.39 -7.43 -1.05
CA ALA A 171 18.02 -6.95 -1.13
C ALA A 171 17.90 -5.64 -1.94
N ASP A 172 19.02 -4.97 -2.22
CA ASP A 172 19.05 -3.69 -2.89
C ASP A 172 19.13 -3.85 -4.40
N MET A 173 18.16 -3.31 -5.13
CA MET A 173 18.08 -3.38 -6.59
C MET A 173 19.32 -2.79 -7.26
N ARG A 174 19.91 -1.73 -6.71
CA ARG A 174 21.11 -1.08 -7.27
C ARG A 174 22.32 -2.02 -7.23
N GLU A 175 22.47 -2.76 -6.14
CA GLU A 175 23.55 -3.75 -6.00
C GLU A 175 23.33 -4.95 -6.92
N LEU A 176 22.07 -5.37 -7.11
CA LEU A 176 21.72 -6.45 -8.03
C LEU A 176 21.97 -6.03 -9.48
N GLU A 177 21.57 -4.82 -9.90
CA GLU A 177 21.82 -4.29 -11.24
C GLU A 177 23.33 -4.10 -11.54
N ALA A 178 24.15 -3.83 -10.51
CA ALA A 178 25.60 -3.70 -10.64
C ALA A 178 26.35 -5.03 -10.58
N SER A 179 25.68 -6.13 -10.21
CA SER A 179 26.28 -7.44 -10.02
C SER A 179 26.44 -8.18 -11.36
N ASN A 180 27.60 -8.83 -11.53
CA ASN A 180 27.85 -9.71 -12.66
C ASN A 180 27.42 -11.18 -12.39
N ARG A 181 26.85 -11.48 -11.22
CA ARG A 181 26.39 -12.82 -10.88
C ARG A 181 25.09 -13.15 -11.61
N PRO A 182 24.98 -14.33 -12.24
CA PRO A 182 23.74 -14.73 -12.94
C PRO A 182 22.53 -14.78 -12.00
N GLU A 183 22.71 -15.14 -10.72
CA GLU A 183 21.62 -15.20 -9.74
C GLU A 183 21.02 -13.82 -9.45
N ALA A 184 21.82 -12.76 -9.58
CA ALA A 184 21.29 -11.39 -9.45
C ALA A 184 20.37 -11.04 -10.63
N ALA A 185 20.74 -11.39 -11.84
CA ALA A 185 19.92 -11.20 -13.04
C ALA A 185 18.63 -12.05 -12.96
N GLU A 186 18.72 -13.30 -12.49
CA GLU A 186 17.56 -14.17 -12.29
C GLU A 186 16.59 -13.62 -11.25
N ALA A 187 17.08 -13.07 -10.14
CA ALA A 187 16.27 -12.44 -9.10
C ALA A 187 15.54 -11.20 -9.65
N ILE A 188 16.20 -10.36 -10.45
CA ILE A 188 15.58 -9.22 -11.13
C ILE A 188 14.52 -9.70 -12.13
N ALA A 189 14.82 -10.71 -12.93
CA ALA A 189 13.88 -11.28 -13.90
C ALA A 189 12.62 -11.82 -13.20
N TYR A 190 12.79 -12.52 -12.07
CA TYR A 190 11.67 -12.99 -11.26
C TYR A 190 10.83 -11.82 -10.73
N PHE A 191 11.46 -10.80 -10.18
CA PHE A 191 10.77 -9.60 -9.69
C PHE A 191 9.94 -8.92 -10.79
N VAL A 192 10.53 -8.72 -11.97
CA VAL A 192 9.84 -8.17 -13.14
C VAL A 192 8.66 -9.04 -13.57
N SER A 193 8.87 -10.35 -13.63
CA SER A 193 7.82 -11.32 -14.00
C SER A 193 6.62 -11.24 -13.03
N ARG A 194 6.87 -11.11 -11.74
CA ARG A 194 5.77 -10.98 -10.74
C ARG A 194 5.02 -9.66 -10.88
N ILE A 195 5.71 -8.56 -11.18
CA ILE A 195 5.05 -7.26 -11.45
C ILE A 195 4.16 -7.35 -12.69
N ARG A 196 4.65 -7.96 -13.77
CA ARG A 196 3.87 -8.15 -15.01
C ARG A 196 2.62 -9.00 -14.75
N TYR A 197 2.77 -10.09 -14.00
CA TYR A 197 1.65 -10.96 -13.62
C TYR A 197 0.58 -10.19 -12.84
N GLU A 198 0.98 -9.43 -11.84
CA GLU A 198 0.07 -8.61 -11.04
C GLU A 198 -0.57 -7.50 -11.87
N LEU A 199 0.19 -6.84 -12.75
CA LEU A 199 -0.34 -5.81 -13.65
C LEU A 199 -1.47 -6.36 -14.53
N GLY A 200 -1.27 -7.54 -15.12
CA GLY A 200 -2.27 -8.21 -15.93
C GLY A 200 -3.52 -8.57 -15.13
N GLY A 201 -3.35 -9.15 -13.93
CA GLY A 201 -4.44 -9.51 -13.02
C GLY A 201 -5.26 -8.29 -12.57
N LEU A 202 -4.59 -7.22 -12.15
CA LEU A 202 -5.24 -5.98 -11.72
C LEU A 202 -5.92 -5.24 -12.87
N ALA A 203 -5.35 -5.27 -14.10
CA ALA A 203 -6.00 -4.73 -15.29
C ALA A 203 -7.28 -5.51 -15.65
N ALA A 204 -7.28 -6.84 -15.47
CA ALA A 204 -8.47 -7.68 -15.65
C ALA A 204 -9.56 -7.35 -14.61
N GLU A 205 -9.18 -7.17 -13.33
CA GLU A 205 -10.10 -6.75 -12.25
C GLU A 205 -10.77 -5.40 -12.56
N LEU A 206 -10.01 -4.47 -13.12
CA LEU A 206 -10.52 -3.17 -13.56
C LEU A 206 -11.35 -3.25 -14.86
N LYS A 207 -11.30 -4.37 -15.60
CA LYS A 207 -11.89 -4.54 -16.94
C LYS A 207 -11.31 -3.55 -17.96
N GLY A 208 -10.01 -3.36 -17.89
CA GLY A 208 -9.21 -2.46 -18.72
C GLY A 208 -8.32 -1.54 -17.89
N LEU A 209 -7.57 -0.68 -18.57
CA LEU A 209 -6.56 0.17 -17.96
C LEU A 209 -6.54 1.53 -18.65
N ASP A 210 -6.45 2.61 -17.88
CA ASP A 210 -6.31 3.98 -18.38
C ASP A 210 -4.97 4.59 -17.99
N ALA A 211 -4.40 4.17 -16.84
CA ALA A 211 -3.07 4.58 -16.44
C ALA A 211 -2.35 3.55 -15.57
N VAL A 212 -1.01 3.60 -15.62
CA VAL A 212 -0.09 2.96 -14.66
C VAL A 212 0.73 4.04 -13.98
N VAL A 213 0.94 3.91 -12.67
CA VAL A 213 1.79 4.83 -11.92
C VAL A 213 2.86 4.04 -11.18
N PHE A 214 4.12 4.36 -11.41
CA PHE A 214 5.25 3.84 -10.64
C PHE A 214 5.63 4.82 -9.54
N CYS A 215 5.75 4.32 -8.30
CA CYS A 215 6.22 5.06 -7.13
C CYS A 215 7.10 4.18 -6.24
N GLY A 216 7.63 4.76 -5.17
CA GLY A 216 8.61 4.11 -4.32
C GLY A 216 10.00 4.07 -4.94
N GLY A 217 11.03 3.80 -4.15
CA GLY A 217 12.43 3.99 -4.53
C GLY A 217 12.85 3.24 -5.80
N ILE A 218 12.41 2.00 -6.00
CA ILE A 218 12.65 1.21 -7.22
C ILE A 218 11.77 1.75 -8.35
N GLY A 219 10.47 1.97 -8.09
CA GLY A 219 9.53 2.48 -9.08
C GLY A 219 9.94 3.82 -9.68
N GLU A 220 10.50 4.71 -8.87
CA GLU A 220 10.94 6.04 -9.29
C GLU A 220 12.29 6.03 -10.01
N ARG A 221 13.23 5.19 -9.57
CA ARG A 221 14.64 5.33 -9.96
C ARG A 221 15.18 4.21 -10.85
N ALA A 222 14.65 2.99 -10.75
CA ALA A 222 15.13 1.85 -11.52
C ALA A 222 14.46 1.79 -12.90
N TRP A 223 14.90 2.67 -13.81
CA TRP A 223 14.34 2.75 -15.16
C TRP A 223 14.43 1.43 -15.94
N ARG A 224 15.46 0.59 -15.70
CA ARG A 224 15.60 -0.73 -16.33
C ARG A 224 14.49 -1.69 -15.89
N VAL A 225 14.11 -1.64 -14.61
CA VAL A 225 12.99 -2.43 -14.10
C VAL A 225 11.70 -2.01 -14.79
N ARG A 226 11.41 -0.69 -14.87
CA ARG A 226 10.21 -0.19 -15.56
C ARG A 226 10.21 -0.57 -17.05
N GLU A 227 11.36 -0.44 -17.73
CA GLU A 227 11.48 -0.85 -19.13
C GLU A 227 11.20 -2.35 -19.30
N SER A 228 11.78 -3.20 -18.47
CA SER A 228 11.58 -4.65 -18.52
C SER A 228 10.14 -5.05 -18.20
N VAL A 229 9.45 -4.31 -17.34
CA VAL A 229 8.02 -4.52 -17.05
C VAL A 229 7.16 -4.14 -18.24
N LEU A 230 7.46 -3.03 -18.93
CA LEU A 230 6.53 -2.40 -19.88
C LEU A 230 6.80 -2.72 -21.36
N GLN A 231 8.00 -3.19 -21.71
CA GLN A 231 8.43 -3.32 -23.10
C GLN A 231 7.54 -4.23 -23.97
N ASP A 232 6.86 -5.21 -23.36
CA ASP A 232 6.02 -6.20 -24.04
C ASP A 232 4.52 -5.98 -23.73
N GLU A 233 4.13 -4.84 -23.15
CA GLU A 233 2.77 -4.58 -22.68
C GLU A 233 1.91 -3.78 -23.69
N ALA A 234 2.28 -3.81 -24.98
CA ALA A 234 1.50 -3.19 -26.06
C ALA A 234 0.06 -3.74 -26.15
N TRP A 235 -0.15 -4.99 -25.76
CA TRP A 235 -1.48 -5.60 -25.69
C TRP A 235 -2.40 -4.94 -24.63
N LEU A 236 -1.84 -4.35 -23.58
CA LEU A 236 -2.58 -3.49 -22.64
C LEU A 236 -2.83 -2.09 -23.21
N GLY A 237 -2.18 -1.72 -24.30
CA GLY A 237 -2.21 -0.39 -24.90
C GLY A 237 -1.16 0.55 -24.33
N ILE A 238 -0.06 0.00 -23.81
CA ILE A 238 1.09 0.75 -23.32
C ILE A 238 2.14 0.85 -24.41
N GLU A 239 2.53 2.09 -24.73
CA GLU A 239 3.67 2.39 -25.59
C GLU A 239 4.69 3.21 -24.80
N LEU A 240 5.85 2.60 -24.51
CA LEU A 240 6.88 3.20 -23.68
C LEU A 240 7.75 4.19 -24.46
N ASP A 241 7.87 5.43 -23.99
CA ASP A 241 8.93 6.33 -24.38
C ASP A 241 10.20 5.97 -23.60
N ARG A 242 11.12 5.28 -24.29
CA ARG A 242 12.37 4.78 -23.68
C ARG A 242 13.30 5.91 -23.23
N LYS A 243 13.27 7.09 -23.88
CA LYS A 243 14.07 8.22 -23.46
C LYS A 243 13.51 8.85 -22.20
N ALA A 244 12.22 9.17 -22.19
CA ALA A 244 11.53 9.68 -21.01
C ALA A 244 11.65 8.73 -19.82
N ASN A 245 11.56 7.40 -20.05
CA ASN A 245 11.76 6.40 -19.00
C ASN A 245 13.16 6.43 -18.40
N ARG A 246 14.22 6.51 -19.22
CA ARG A 246 15.60 6.59 -18.73
C ARG A 246 15.84 7.86 -17.91
N ASP A 247 15.24 8.97 -18.34
CA ASP A 247 15.33 10.25 -17.66
C ASP A 247 14.41 10.32 -16.41
N SER A 248 13.64 9.26 -16.13
CA SER A 248 12.62 9.21 -15.07
C SER A 248 11.67 10.41 -15.12
N ALA A 249 11.24 10.79 -16.33
CA ALA A 249 10.29 11.87 -16.54
C ALA A 249 8.94 11.58 -15.86
N PRO A 250 8.15 12.61 -15.51
CA PRO A 250 6.84 12.41 -14.89
C PRO A 250 5.86 11.56 -15.72
N VAL A 251 5.99 11.58 -17.06
CA VAL A 251 5.27 10.73 -18.00
C VAL A 251 6.28 9.98 -18.85
N ILE A 252 6.16 8.67 -18.93
CA ILE A 252 7.11 7.79 -19.62
C ILE A 252 6.46 6.96 -20.73
N SER A 253 5.18 7.21 -21.05
CA SER A 253 4.50 6.68 -22.22
C SER A 253 4.55 7.69 -23.37
N THR A 254 4.51 7.21 -24.63
CA THR A 254 4.39 8.06 -25.82
C THR A 254 3.05 8.80 -25.83
N GLU A 255 2.90 9.81 -26.67
CA GLU A 255 1.63 10.54 -26.85
C GLU A 255 0.53 9.65 -27.43
N ASP A 256 0.89 8.69 -28.28
CA ASP A 256 -0.03 7.75 -28.92
C ASP A 256 -0.42 6.57 -28.00
N SER A 257 0.23 6.42 -26.86
CA SER A 257 -0.08 5.38 -25.88
C SER A 257 -1.50 5.56 -25.33
N ARG A 258 -2.33 4.54 -25.50
CA ARG A 258 -3.70 4.53 -24.99
C ARG A 258 -3.75 4.52 -23.46
N VAL A 259 -2.78 3.85 -22.83
CA VAL A 259 -2.60 3.81 -21.38
C VAL A 259 -1.44 4.72 -21.01
N ARG A 260 -1.70 5.75 -20.22
CA ARG A 260 -0.65 6.67 -19.75
C ARG A 260 0.17 6.02 -18.64
N VAL A 261 1.48 6.24 -18.70
CA VAL A 261 2.39 5.74 -17.65
C VAL A 261 3.09 6.91 -16.98
N PHE A 262 2.93 6.97 -15.66
CA PHE A 262 3.47 8.02 -14.82
C PHE A 262 4.56 7.47 -13.88
N VAL A 263 5.51 8.34 -13.54
CA VAL A 263 6.46 8.13 -12.44
C VAL A 263 6.25 9.26 -11.45
N MET A 264 5.91 8.93 -10.21
CA MET A 264 5.57 9.91 -9.18
C MET A 264 6.15 9.51 -7.83
N PRO A 265 6.73 10.44 -7.07
CA PRO A 265 7.06 10.16 -5.68
C PRO A 265 5.79 10.08 -4.84
N SER A 266 5.78 9.14 -3.88
CA SER A 266 4.80 9.10 -2.80
C SER A 266 5.27 10.00 -1.65
N ASP A 267 4.30 10.59 -0.95
CA ASP A 267 4.51 11.43 0.23
C ASP A 267 3.48 11.04 1.29
N GLU A 268 3.81 10.01 2.05
CA GLU A 268 2.94 9.44 3.08
C GLU A 268 2.83 10.39 4.28
N GLU A 269 3.89 11.14 4.60
CA GLU A 269 3.89 12.11 5.69
C GLU A 269 2.89 13.23 5.44
N ALA A 270 2.81 13.74 4.22
CA ALA A 270 1.82 14.75 3.85
C ALA A 270 0.38 14.22 3.94
N VAL A 271 0.15 12.93 3.67
CA VAL A 271 -1.16 12.29 3.87
C VAL A 271 -1.51 12.25 5.35
N ILE A 272 -0.59 11.78 6.18
CA ILE A 272 -0.76 11.72 7.65
C ILE A 272 -1.06 13.12 8.21
N ALA A 273 -0.31 14.13 7.77
CA ALA A 273 -0.51 15.52 8.20
C ALA A 273 -1.91 16.05 7.82
N ARG A 274 -2.39 15.76 6.59
CA ARG A 274 -3.75 16.14 6.16
C ARG A 274 -4.84 15.45 6.98
N HIS A 275 -4.69 14.15 7.24
CA HIS A 275 -5.64 13.41 8.08
C HIS A 275 -5.68 13.97 9.49
N ALA A 276 -4.53 14.27 10.10
CA ALA A 276 -4.45 14.86 11.42
C ALA A 276 -5.11 16.25 11.46
N ALA A 277 -4.80 17.12 10.52
CA ALA A 277 -5.40 18.45 10.41
C ALA A 277 -6.92 18.36 10.24
N GLY A 278 -7.42 17.54 9.32
CA GLY A 278 -8.85 17.36 9.11
C GLY A 278 -9.62 16.83 10.33
N MET A 279 -8.99 15.97 11.13
CA MET A 279 -9.59 15.50 12.38
C MET A 279 -9.62 16.59 13.45
N LEU A 280 -8.59 17.42 13.56
CA LEU A 280 -8.52 18.54 14.51
C LEU A 280 -9.54 19.62 14.13
N ASP A 281 -9.65 19.99 12.87
CA ASP A 281 -10.65 20.94 12.38
C ASP A 281 -12.07 20.46 12.66
N THR A 282 -12.35 19.18 12.43
CA THR A 282 -13.66 18.58 12.74
C THR A 282 -13.95 18.57 14.24
N ALA A 283 -12.97 18.29 15.09
CA ALA A 283 -13.14 18.32 16.54
C ALA A 283 -13.38 19.74 17.05
N ALA A 284 -12.65 20.73 16.55
CA ALA A 284 -12.85 22.13 16.86
C ALA A 284 -14.25 22.64 16.42
N ALA A 285 -14.68 22.25 15.22
CA ALA A 285 -16.01 22.57 14.71
C ALA A 285 -17.12 21.94 15.56
N LYS A 286 -16.97 20.67 15.96
CA LYS A 286 -17.91 20.01 16.87
C LYS A 286 -17.95 20.68 18.26
N ALA A 287 -16.81 21.03 18.83
CA ALA A 287 -16.73 21.73 20.11
C ALA A 287 -17.40 23.10 20.04
N ALA A 288 -17.17 23.85 18.96
CA ALA A 288 -17.82 25.16 18.74
C ALA A 288 -19.35 25.04 18.57
N ALA A 289 -19.81 23.99 17.84
CA ALA A 289 -21.25 23.73 17.70
C ALA A 289 -21.91 23.34 19.00
N LEU A 290 -21.30 22.52 19.84
CA LEU A 290 -21.76 22.16 21.17
C LEU A 290 -21.79 23.39 22.09
N ALA A 291 -20.73 24.20 22.11
CA ALA A 291 -20.70 25.43 22.89
C ALA A 291 -21.84 26.40 22.51
N LYS A 292 -22.16 26.48 21.20
CA LYS A 292 -23.28 27.32 20.71
C LYS A 292 -24.64 26.78 21.15
N LEU A 293 -24.85 25.46 21.12
CA LEU A 293 -26.07 24.80 21.58
C LEU A 293 -26.28 24.96 23.10
N PHE A 294 -25.23 24.72 23.89
CA PHE A 294 -25.31 24.89 25.34
C PHE A 294 -25.45 26.37 25.77
N GLY A 295 -24.80 27.29 25.04
CA GLY A 295 -24.94 28.73 25.24
C GLY A 295 -26.36 29.21 24.98
N GLN A 296 -27.04 28.70 23.95
CA GLN A 296 -28.43 29.04 23.66
C GLN A 296 -29.40 28.49 24.72
N HIS A 297 -29.18 27.28 25.25
CA HIS A 297 -30.03 26.74 26.33
C HIS A 297 -29.84 27.45 27.65
N MET A 298 -28.63 27.92 27.98
CA MET A 298 -28.39 28.72 29.20
C MET A 298 -29.10 30.10 29.14
N VAL A 299 -29.12 30.73 27.97
CA VAL A 299 -29.82 32.02 27.78
C VAL A 299 -31.33 31.83 27.86
N GLN A 300 -31.89 30.78 27.25
CA GLN A 300 -33.30 30.47 27.29
C GLN A 300 -33.77 30.14 28.72
N GLY A 301 -33.03 29.31 29.45
CA GLY A 301 -33.35 28.98 30.86
C GLY A 301 -33.22 30.15 31.79
N ALA A 302 -32.38 31.15 31.49
CA ALA A 302 -32.28 32.39 32.27
C ALA A 302 -33.44 33.38 31.98
N MET A 303 -33.98 33.37 30.76
CA MET A 303 -35.15 34.17 30.38
C MET A 303 -36.46 33.59 30.94
N ASP A 304 -36.56 32.26 31.05
CA ASP A 304 -37.74 31.56 31.58
C ASP A 304 -37.78 31.57 33.15
N ALA A 305 -36.66 31.92 33.79
CA ALA A 305 -36.53 32.00 35.26
C ALA A 305 -36.67 33.42 35.83
N ALA A 306 -36.96 34.44 35.01
CA ALA A 306 -37.20 35.80 35.48
C ALA A 306 -38.63 35.90 36.07
N PRO A 307 -38.81 36.31 37.35
CA PRO A 307 -40.13 36.47 37.93
C PRO A 307 -40.88 37.65 37.30
N PRO A 308 -42.22 37.63 37.33
CA PRO A 308 -43.07 38.63 36.68
C PRO A 308 -42.96 40.03 37.28
#